data_4783433b18ae1f511c65692588af06cf
#
_entry.id   4783433b18ae1f511c65692588af06cf
#
_cell.length_a   1.000
_cell.length_b   1.000
_cell.length_c   1.000
_cell.angle_alpha   90.00
_cell.angle_beta   90.00
_cell.angle_gamma   90.00
#
_symmetry.space_group_name_H-M   'P 1'
#
loop_
_entity.id
_entity.type
_entity.pdbx_description
1 polymer ?
#
loop_
_entity_poly.entity_id
_entity_poly.type
_entity_poly.pdbx_seq_one_letter_code
_entity_poly.pdbx_strand_id
1 'polypeptide(L)'
;MNMKQYFLATALLAATGTYAQNSRVVSAYNYMNDGDLDKAAEFIEPATTNETTANKEKTWRYRGSIYGQIATGTNEALHAKYPDALDKAVQSYVRANELDAKGDYKKENAQALINLQVTALNGGNDAFNKKDYDKAIADYAVSERIAKAMGRVDTNAVFNSALAYESKGDLTMAMKRYQECIDLGYDKAEVFRYLASMQKRNGDLNAAITTTRQGLAKHPDNKDLMLDEVAFLLEGDRMAEAETSVKAAIEKDPSNPVLYSVLGSLYDGKANPKEGTVAEADMIKWYGLAEEAYKKSIEVDPEFFDSYYNIGVLYNNRAAYEYEKCNQIKDDAKYKVCKDEADKIYLQTIPYFEKAHELKPEDRSTMAQLKVLYAKAGDTPKYEAIKKELGE
;
A
#
# COMPACT_ATOMS: atom_id res chain seq x y z
N MET A 1 23.00 -44.01 -60.35
CA MET A 1 21.96 -42.92 -60.28
C MET A 1 22.68 -41.62 -60.52
N ASN A 2 22.35 -40.87 -61.59
CA ASN A 2 23.09 -39.69 -62.03
C ASN A 2 22.83 -38.50 -61.08
N MET A 3 23.84 -37.67 -60.81
CA MET A 3 23.77 -36.47 -59.96
C MET A 3 22.58 -35.56 -60.22
N LYS A 4 22.06 -35.53 -61.44
CA LYS A 4 20.80 -34.85 -61.80
C LYS A 4 19.55 -35.51 -61.20
N GLN A 5 19.57 -36.80 -60.93
CA GLN A 5 18.45 -37.53 -60.29
C GLN A 5 18.44 -37.29 -58.78
N TYR A 6 19.65 -37.08 -58.15
CA TYR A 6 19.74 -36.65 -56.73
C TYR A 6 19.25 -35.23 -56.54
N PHE A 7 19.58 -34.29 -57.47
CA PHE A 7 19.09 -32.91 -57.43
C PHE A 7 17.57 -32.81 -57.65
N LEU A 8 16.99 -33.64 -58.51
CA LEU A 8 15.51 -33.65 -58.72
C LEU A 8 14.79 -34.28 -57.51
N ALA A 9 15.33 -35.34 -56.92
CA ALA A 9 14.71 -35.98 -55.75
C ALA A 9 14.77 -35.06 -54.48
N THR A 10 15.89 -34.35 -54.27
CA THR A 10 16.01 -33.37 -53.19
C THR A 10 15.16 -32.14 -53.44
N ALA A 11 14.99 -31.66 -54.67
CA ALA A 11 14.09 -30.56 -55.01
C ALA A 11 12.60 -30.93 -54.85
N LEU A 12 12.21 -32.19 -55.16
CA LEU A 12 10.84 -32.68 -54.99
C LEU A 12 10.51 -32.88 -53.51
N LEU A 13 11.43 -33.38 -52.69
CA LEU A 13 11.26 -33.49 -51.24
C LEU A 13 11.19 -32.13 -50.55
N ALA A 14 11.97 -31.13 -50.98
CA ALA A 14 11.90 -29.78 -50.49
C ALA A 14 10.55 -29.09 -50.89
N ALA A 15 10.10 -29.33 -52.13
CA ALA A 15 8.80 -28.77 -52.60
C ALA A 15 7.59 -29.40 -51.87
N THR A 16 7.59 -30.70 -51.62
CA THR A 16 6.52 -31.36 -50.87
C THR A 16 6.48 -30.92 -49.41
N GLY A 17 7.67 -30.68 -48.79
CA GLY A 17 7.77 -30.14 -47.44
C GLY A 17 7.18 -28.72 -47.30
N THR A 18 7.42 -27.85 -48.28
CA THR A 18 6.90 -26.47 -48.28
C THR A 18 5.37 -26.40 -48.47
N TYR A 19 4.82 -27.26 -49.38
CA TYR A 19 3.37 -27.34 -49.56
C TYR A 19 2.66 -27.89 -48.33
N ALA A 20 3.23 -28.90 -47.64
CA ALA A 20 2.64 -29.48 -46.45
C ALA A 20 2.58 -28.48 -45.25
N GLN A 21 3.58 -27.64 -45.09
CA GLN A 21 3.60 -26.69 -43.99
C GLN A 21 2.73 -25.44 -44.24
N ASN A 22 2.69 -24.92 -45.47
CA ASN A 22 1.70 -23.90 -45.84
C ASN A 22 0.27 -24.40 -45.66
N SER A 23 0.00 -25.69 -45.98
CA SER A 23 -1.29 -26.31 -45.74
C SER A 23 -1.64 -26.41 -44.26
N ARG A 24 -0.64 -26.63 -43.36
CA ARG A 24 -0.85 -26.64 -41.90
C ARG A 24 -1.28 -25.27 -41.35
N VAL A 25 -0.67 -24.19 -41.82
CA VAL A 25 -1.08 -22.83 -41.43
C VAL A 25 -2.52 -22.52 -41.86
N VAL A 26 -2.90 -22.97 -43.08
CA VAL A 26 -4.27 -22.82 -43.58
C VAL A 26 -5.26 -23.71 -42.82
N SER A 27 -4.88 -24.96 -42.52
CA SER A 27 -5.70 -25.86 -41.72
C SER A 27 -5.91 -25.32 -40.29
N ALA A 28 -4.86 -24.80 -39.64
CA ALA A 28 -4.97 -24.17 -38.34
C ALA A 28 -5.98 -23.01 -38.35
N TYR A 29 -5.91 -22.15 -39.36
CA TYR A 29 -6.87 -21.06 -39.55
C TYR A 29 -8.32 -21.56 -39.71
N ASN A 30 -8.51 -22.62 -40.52
CA ASN A 30 -9.85 -23.20 -40.72
C ASN A 30 -10.39 -23.79 -39.41
N TYR A 31 -9.59 -24.61 -38.69
CA TYR A 31 -9.99 -25.13 -37.37
C TYR A 31 -10.32 -24.04 -36.37
N MET A 32 -9.54 -22.95 -36.38
CA MET A 32 -9.83 -21.79 -35.53
C MET A 32 -11.21 -21.18 -35.86
N ASN A 33 -11.53 -21.00 -37.15
CA ASN A 33 -12.82 -20.46 -37.56
C ASN A 33 -13.99 -21.40 -37.28
N ASP A 34 -13.74 -22.71 -37.32
CA ASP A 34 -14.71 -23.74 -36.97
C ASP A 34 -14.88 -23.90 -35.43
N GLY A 35 -14.10 -23.17 -34.62
CA GLY A 35 -14.11 -23.21 -33.15
C GLY A 35 -13.36 -24.42 -32.57
N ASP A 36 -12.70 -25.24 -33.35
CA ASP A 36 -11.85 -26.35 -32.90
C ASP A 36 -10.44 -25.83 -32.55
N LEU A 37 -10.38 -25.08 -31.47
CA LEU A 37 -9.14 -24.42 -31.05
C LEU A 37 -8.02 -25.40 -30.64
N ASP A 38 -8.40 -26.62 -30.24
CA ASP A 38 -7.44 -27.66 -29.89
C ASP A 38 -6.68 -28.12 -31.14
N LYS A 39 -7.39 -28.51 -32.21
CA LYS A 39 -6.73 -28.83 -33.47
C LYS A 39 -6.03 -27.64 -34.10
N ALA A 40 -6.61 -26.44 -33.99
CA ALA A 40 -5.94 -25.25 -34.49
C ALA A 40 -4.54 -25.07 -33.85
N ALA A 41 -4.43 -25.25 -32.53
CA ALA A 41 -3.15 -25.21 -31.82
C ALA A 41 -2.18 -26.32 -32.26
N GLU A 42 -2.66 -27.55 -32.39
CA GLU A 42 -1.85 -28.68 -32.89
C GLU A 42 -1.28 -28.44 -34.29
N PHE A 43 -2.06 -27.83 -35.17
CA PHE A 43 -1.62 -27.58 -36.54
C PHE A 43 -0.70 -26.39 -36.71
N ILE A 44 -0.84 -25.34 -35.86
CA ILE A 44 -0.04 -24.13 -35.99
C ILE A 44 1.38 -24.28 -35.38
N GLU A 45 1.56 -25.06 -34.30
CA GLU A 45 2.84 -25.18 -33.60
C GLU A 45 4.00 -25.63 -34.49
N PRO A 46 3.88 -26.70 -35.31
CA PRO A 46 4.97 -27.12 -36.18
C PRO A 46 5.34 -26.06 -37.24
N ALA A 47 4.43 -25.15 -37.58
CA ALA A 47 4.70 -24.10 -38.55
C ALA A 47 5.61 -22.99 -37.99
N THR A 48 5.73 -22.88 -36.67
CA THR A 48 6.56 -21.86 -36.00
C THR A 48 8.07 -22.16 -36.08
N THR A 49 8.41 -23.42 -36.31
CA THR A 49 9.82 -23.89 -36.40
C THR A 49 10.26 -24.27 -37.80
N ASN A 50 9.33 -24.33 -38.74
CA ASN A 50 9.64 -24.69 -40.10
C ASN A 50 10.23 -23.52 -40.90
N GLU A 51 11.35 -23.75 -41.61
CA GLU A 51 12.09 -22.70 -42.34
C GLU A 51 11.25 -21.90 -43.32
N THR A 52 10.19 -22.48 -43.90
CA THR A 52 9.37 -21.81 -44.91
C THR A 52 8.21 -20.98 -44.33
N THR A 53 7.84 -21.23 -43.06
CA THR A 53 6.69 -20.59 -42.39
C THR A 53 7.06 -19.80 -41.15
N ALA A 54 8.17 -20.13 -40.47
CA ALA A 54 8.61 -19.47 -39.25
C ALA A 54 8.90 -17.96 -39.42
N ASN A 55 9.27 -17.55 -40.64
CA ASN A 55 9.57 -16.15 -40.94
C ASN A 55 8.41 -15.42 -41.66
N LYS A 56 7.19 -15.95 -41.60
CA LYS A 56 6.00 -15.31 -42.17
C LYS A 56 5.12 -14.73 -41.08
N GLU A 57 4.79 -13.45 -41.19
CA GLU A 57 3.88 -12.73 -40.30
C GLU A 57 2.59 -13.53 -40.04
N LYS A 58 1.97 -14.04 -41.08
CA LYS A 58 0.72 -14.80 -41.07
C LYS A 58 0.74 -15.98 -40.09
N THR A 59 1.85 -16.70 -40.00
CA THR A 59 2.01 -17.85 -39.10
C THR A 59 1.84 -17.40 -37.64
N TRP A 60 2.52 -16.33 -37.27
CA TRP A 60 2.50 -15.82 -35.91
C TRP A 60 1.22 -15.09 -35.57
N ARG A 61 0.63 -14.35 -36.50
CA ARG A 61 -0.68 -13.71 -36.28
C ARG A 61 -1.78 -14.73 -36.04
N TYR A 62 -1.82 -15.81 -36.83
CA TYR A 62 -2.80 -16.89 -36.60
C TYR A 62 -2.55 -17.63 -35.29
N ARG A 63 -1.28 -17.90 -34.95
CA ARG A 63 -0.93 -18.49 -33.66
C ARG A 63 -1.37 -17.57 -32.52
N GLY A 64 -1.15 -16.27 -32.64
CA GLY A 64 -1.61 -15.26 -31.68
C GLY A 64 -3.14 -15.28 -31.49
N SER A 65 -3.87 -15.36 -32.61
CA SER A 65 -5.33 -15.43 -32.56
C SER A 65 -5.86 -16.74 -31.94
N ILE A 66 -5.26 -17.89 -32.27
CA ILE A 66 -5.64 -19.18 -31.70
C ILE A 66 -5.45 -19.19 -30.19
N TYR A 67 -4.25 -18.88 -29.72
CA TYR A 67 -3.96 -18.86 -28.28
C TYR A 67 -4.68 -17.71 -27.56
N GLY A 68 -4.92 -16.59 -28.24
CA GLY A 68 -5.72 -15.49 -27.70
C GLY A 68 -7.15 -15.91 -27.43
N GLN A 69 -7.80 -16.64 -28.38
CA GLN A 69 -9.14 -17.19 -28.17
C GLN A 69 -9.17 -18.26 -27.06
N ILE A 70 -8.14 -19.08 -26.95
CA ILE A 70 -8.02 -20.03 -25.82
C ILE A 70 -7.93 -19.25 -24.51
N ALA A 71 -7.06 -18.26 -24.40
CA ALA A 71 -6.80 -17.51 -23.16
C ALA A 71 -8.01 -16.68 -22.70
N THR A 72 -8.80 -16.16 -23.64
CA THR A 72 -9.97 -15.30 -23.34
C THR A 72 -11.29 -16.05 -23.33
N GLY A 73 -11.31 -17.32 -23.80
CA GLY A 73 -12.50 -18.15 -23.83
C GLY A 73 -12.90 -18.65 -22.44
N THR A 74 -14.03 -19.35 -22.40
CA THR A 74 -14.60 -19.91 -21.16
C THR A 74 -14.40 -21.42 -21.02
N ASN A 75 -13.63 -22.05 -21.92
CA ASN A 75 -13.43 -23.50 -21.93
C ASN A 75 -12.34 -23.92 -20.96
N GLU A 76 -12.74 -24.37 -19.77
CA GLU A 76 -11.81 -24.79 -18.70
C GLU A 76 -10.89 -25.95 -19.12
N ALA A 77 -11.35 -26.87 -19.98
CA ALA A 77 -10.50 -27.95 -20.45
C ALA A 77 -9.38 -27.45 -21.36
N LEU A 78 -9.62 -26.43 -22.18
CA LEU A 78 -8.57 -25.77 -22.96
C LEU A 78 -7.62 -24.97 -22.09
N HIS A 79 -8.12 -24.28 -21.06
CA HIS A 79 -7.26 -23.59 -20.11
C HIS A 79 -6.33 -24.56 -19.37
N ALA A 80 -6.84 -25.71 -18.94
CA ALA A 80 -6.04 -26.74 -18.30
C ALA A 80 -4.99 -27.36 -19.24
N LYS A 81 -5.35 -27.55 -20.53
CA LYS A 81 -4.43 -28.11 -21.54
C LYS A 81 -3.36 -27.09 -21.98
N TYR A 82 -3.71 -25.81 -22.03
CA TYR A 82 -2.86 -24.70 -22.48
C TYR A 82 -2.73 -23.58 -21.43
N PRO A 83 -2.13 -23.85 -20.27
CA PRO A 83 -2.03 -22.87 -19.18
C PRO A 83 -1.18 -21.65 -19.54
N ASP A 84 -0.35 -21.77 -20.58
CA ASP A 84 0.51 -20.72 -21.14
C ASP A 84 -0.10 -20.01 -22.37
N ALA A 85 -1.40 -20.22 -22.66
CA ALA A 85 -2.04 -19.68 -23.86
C ALA A 85 -1.91 -18.16 -23.96
N LEU A 86 -2.08 -17.44 -22.85
CA LEU A 86 -1.94 -15.97 -22.82
C LEU A 86 -0.52 -15.53 -23.23
N ASP A 87 0.50 -16.16 -22.67
CA ASP A 87 1.89 -15.89 -23.01
C ASP A 87 2.21 -16.20 -24.48
N LYS A 88 1.73 -17.35 -24.98
CA LYS A 88 1.90 -17.74 -26.36
C LYS A 88 1.23 -16.78 -27.32
N ALA A 89 0.03 -16.28 -26.98
CA ALA A 89 -0.66 -15.27 -27.78
C ALA A 89 0.15 -13.98 -27.87
N VAL A 90 0.62 -13.46 -26.73
CA VAL A 90 1.40 -12.22 -26.67
C VAL A 90 2.69 -12.34 -27.47
N GLN A 91 3.50 -13.39 -27.22
CA GLN A 91 4.73 -13.64 -27.97
C GLN A 91 4.48 -13.71 -29.49
N SER A 92 3.37 -14.34 -29.88
CA SER A 92 3.02 -14.49 -31.28
C SER A 92 2.68 -13.16 -31.95
N TYR A 93 1.88 -12.30 -31.31
CA TYR A 93 1.56 -10.99 -31.87
C TYR A 93 2.78 -10.05 -31.89
N VAL A 94 3.68 -10.13 -30.89
CA VAL A 94 4.94 -9.42 -30.91
C VAL A 94 5.78 -9.85 -32.11
N ARG A 95 5.92 -11.17 -32.32
CA ARG A 95 6.67 -11.71 -33.45
C ARG A 95 6.02 -11.40 -34.79
N ALA A 96 4.69 -11.43 -34.88
CA ALA A 96 3.96 -11.01 -36.07
C ALA A 96 4.26 -9.54 -36.43
N ASN A 97 4.27 -8.63 -35.43
CA ASN A 97 4.59 -7.22 -35.66
C ASN A 97 6.04 -7.00 -36.13
N GLU A 98 7.00 -7.78 -35.62
CA GLU A 98 8.39 -7.75 -36.11
C GLU A 98 8.51 -8.16 -37.59
N LEU A 99 7.70 -9.11 -38.02
CA LEU A 99 7.70 -9.66 -39.38
C LEU A 99 6.82 -8.85 -40.34
N ASP A 100 5.95 -8.00 -39.85
CA ASP A 100 5.05 -7.13 -40.66
C ASP A 100 5.80 -5.86 -41.13
N ALA A 101 6.68 -6.02 -42.08
CA ALA A 101 7.51 -4.93 -42.59
C ALA A 101 6.69 -3.78 -43.20
N LYS A 102 5.49 -4.05 -43.72
CA LYS A 102 4.60 -3.03 -44.32
C LYS A 102 3.67 -2.39 -43.31
N GLY A 103 3.46 -3.05 -42.17
CA GLY A 103 2.55 -2.59 -41.13
C GLY A 103 1.07 -2.85 -41.43
N ASP A 104 0.77 -3.78 -42.36
CA ASP A 104 -0.57 -4.06 -42.83
C ASP A 104 -1.49 -4.56 -41.70
N TYR A 105 -0.95 -5.25 -40.71
CA TYR A 105 -1.68 -5.86 -39.58
C TYR A 105 -1.40 -5.21 -38.23
N LYS A 106 -0.55 -4.16 -38.15
CA LYS A 106 -0.19 -3.53 -36.88
C LYS A 106 -1.36 -3.07 -36.05
N LYS A 107 -2.39 -2.51 -36.68
CA LYS A 107 -3.61 -2.03 -35.99
C LYS A 107 -4.41 -3.19 -35.42
N GLU A 108 -4.59 -4.27 -36.18
CA GLU A 108 -5.30 -5.48 -35.75
C GLU A 108 -4.56 -6.16 -34.59
N ASN A 109 -3.26 -6.38 -34.75
CA ASN A 109 -2.41 -6.97 -33.71
C ASN A 109 -2.38 -6.11 -32.43
N ALA A 110 -2.35 -4.77 -32.56
CA ALA A 110 -2.41 -3.86 -31.42
C ALA A 110 -3.74 -4.00 -30.65
N GLN A 111 -4.87 -4.10 -31.37
CA GLN A 111 -6.17 -4.31 -30.73
C GLN A 111 -6.23 -5.65 -29.99
N ALA A 112 -5.70 -6.71 -30.60
CA ALA A 112 -5.61 -8.02 -29.98
C ALA A 112 -4.74 -7.97 -28.69
N LEU A 113 -3.59 -7.31 -28.76
CA LEU A 113 -2.71 -7.11 -27.59
C LEU A 113 -3.40 -6.32 -26.48
N ILE A 114 -4.18 -5.27 -26.79
CA ILE A 114 -4.99 -4.54 -25.80
C ILE A 114 -5.99 -5.48 -25.11
N ASN A 115 -6.69 -6.30 -25.85
CA ASN A 115 -7.65 -7.24 -25.27
C ASN A 115 -6.94 -8.26 -24.34
N LEU A 116 -5.79 -8.78 -24.75
CA LEU A 116 -4.97 -9.66 -23.92
C LEU A 116 -4.43 -8.96 -22.67
N GLN A 117 -4.08 -7.67 -22.76
CA GLN A 117 -3.66 -6.88 -21.62
C GLN A 117 -4.77 -6.75 -20.57
N VAL A 118 -6.00 -6.47 -21.02
CA VAL A 118 -7.17 -6.44 -20.14
C VAL A 118 -7.39 -7.80 -19.46
N THR A 119 -7.26 -8.89 -20.23
CA THR A 119 -7.38 -10.25 -19.68
C THR A 119 -6.31 -10.54 -18.63
N ALA A 120 -5.04 -10.15 -18.88
CA ALA A 120 -3.95 -10.30 -17.93
C ALA A 120 -4.21 -9.50 -16.63
N LEU A 121 -4.61 -8.23 -16.76
CA LEU A 121 -4.92 -7.40 -15.59
C LEU A 121 -6.07 -7.96 -14.75
N ASN A 122 -7.15 -8.38 -15.41
CA ASN A 122 -8.30 -8.98 -14.72
C ASN A 122 -7.92 -10.31 -14.06
N GLY A 123 -7.16 -11.16 -14.76
CA GLY A 123 -6.65 -12.40 -14.18
C GLY A 123 -5.78 -12.16 -12.94
N GLY A 124 -4.89 -11.16 -13.00
CA GLY A 124 -4.08 -10.74 -11.87
C GLY A 124 -4.92 -10.23 -10.68
N ASN A 125 -5.93 -9.40 -10.95
CA ASN A 125 -6.84 -8.91 -9.92
C ASN A 125 -7.66 -10.06 -9.28
N ASP A 126 -8.15 -10.99 -10.08
CA ASP A 126 -8.89 -12.16 -9.59
C ASP A 126 -8.00 -13.07 -8.73
N ALA A 127 -6.76 -13.31 -9.16
CA ALA A 127 -5.79 -14.07 -8.41
C ALA A 127 -5.43 -13.37 -7.09
N PHE A 128 -5.24 -12.06 -7.10
CA PHE A 128 -4.98 -11.24 -5.91
C PHE A 128 -6.12 -11.37 -4.89
N ASN A 129 -7.38 -11.24 -5.34
CA ASN A 129 -8.56 -11.37 -4.49
C ASN A 129 -8.70 -12.78 -3.89
N LYS A 130 -8.24 -13.81 -4.61
CA LYS A 130 -8.16 -15.19 -4.13
C LYS A 130 -6.92 -15.47 -3.27
N LYS A 131 -6.07 -14.46 -3.04
CA LYS A 131 -4.79 -14.54 -2.32
C LYS A 131 -3.75 -15.44 -3.00
N ASP A 132 -3.92 -15.71 -4.28
CA ASP A 132 -2.90 -16.37 -5.12
C ASP A 132 -1.96 -15.30 -5.68
N TYR A 133 -1.08 -14.82 -4.80
CA TYR A 133 -0.20 -13.69 -5.12
C TYR A 133 0.84 -14.03 -6.18
N ASP A 134 1.29 -15.28 -6.26
CA ASP A 134 2.24 -15.71 -7.29
C ASP A 134 1.63 -15.63 -8.68
N LYS A 135 0.40 -16.11 -8.82
CA LYS A 135 -0.34 -15.97 -10.08
C LYS A 135 -0.64 -14.51 -10.40
N ALA A 136 -1.04 -13.71 -9.42
CA ALA A 136 -1.29 -12.29 -9.60
C ALA A 136 -0.06 -11.57 -10.15
N ILE A 137 1.11 -11.78 -9.56
CA ILE A 137 2.39 -11.21 -10.00
C ILE A 137 2.72 -11.65 -11.44
N ALA A 138 2.51 -12.93 -11.77
CA ALA A 138 2.75 -13.44 -13.12
C ALA A 138 1.83 -12.77 -14.15
N ASP A 139 0.57 -12.65 -13.86
CA ASP A 139 -0.42 -12.03 -14.76
C ASP A 139 -0.14 -10.52 -14.95
N TYR A 140 0.21 -9.78 -13.88
CA TYR A 140 0.65 -8.38 -13.99
C TYR A 140 1.93 -8.24 -14.84
N ALA A 141 2.88 -9.16 -14.72
CA ALA A 141 4.08 -9.17 -15.56
C ALA A 141 3.75 -9.40 -17.04
N VAL A 142 2.71 -10.18 -17.36
CA VAL A 142 2.20 -10.30 -18.74
C VAL A 142 1.67 -8.98 -19.24
N SER A 143 0.87 -8.26 -18.44
CA SER A 143 0.35 -6.95 -18.80
C SER A 143 1.47 -5.94 -19.08
N GLU A 144 2.51 -5.90 -18.24
CA GLU A 144 3.69 -5.06 -18.43
C GLU A 144 4.43 -5.37 -19.75
N ARG A 145 4.60 -6.67 -20.07
CA ARG A 145 5.22 -7.08 -21.33
C ARG A 145 4.42 -6.63 -22.54
N ILE A 146 3.10 -6.73 -22.48
CA ILE A 146 2.21 -6.26 -23.55
C ILE A 146 2.36 -4.75 -23.72
N ALA A 147 2.29 -3.98 -22.65
CA ALA A 147 2.46 -2.53 -22.69
C ALA A 147 3.81 -2.16 -23.30
N LYS A 148 4.90 -2.80 -22.86
CA LYS A 148 6.25 -2.59 -23.40
C LYS A 148 6.34 -2.90 -24.90
N ALA A 149 5.73 -4.00 -25.36
CA ALA A 149 5.68 -4.36 -26.77
C ALA A 149 4.95 -3.32 -27.62
N MET A 150 4.05 -2.56 -27.01
CA MET A 150 3.32 -1.46 -27.62
C MET A 150 3.99 -0.08 -27.42
N GLY A 151 5.24 -0.06 -26.90
CA GLY A 151 5.97 1.19 -26.63
C GLY A 151 5.39 2.01 -25.47
N ARG A 152 4.67 1.39 -24.56
CA ARG A 152 4.03 2.02 -23.40
C ARG A 152 4.52 1.40 -22.08
N VAL A 153 4.19 2.06 -20.98
CA VAL A 153 4.38 1.53 -19.63
C VAL A 153 3.01 1.30 -19.00
N ASP A 154 2.81 0.16 -18.36
CA ASP A 154 1.63 -0.13 -17.55
C ASP A 154 1.91 0.12 -16.08
N THR A 155 1.80 1.37 -15.66
CA THR A 155 2.03 1.76 -14.26
C THR A 155 1.03 1.12 -13.29
N ASN A 156 -0.18 0.77 -13.74
CA ASN A 156 -1.15 0.06 -12.90
C ASN A 156 -0.70 -1.38 -12.63
N ALA A 157 -0.17 -2.08 -13.63
CA ALA A 157 0.37 -3.43 -13.45
C ALA A 157 1.58 -3.40 -12.51
N VAL A 158 2.47 -2.41 -12.65
CA VAL A 158 3.60 -2.21 -11.72
C VAL A 158 3.11 -2.00 -10.29
N PHE A 159 2.14 -1.12 -10.09
CA PHE A 159 1.57 -0.83 -8.78
C PHE A 159 0.85 -2.05 -8.17
N ASN A 160 0.02 -2.73 -8.94
CA ASN A 160 -0.69 -3.92 -8.46
C ASN A 160 0.27 -5.07 -8.13
N SER A 161 1.38 -5.21 -8.89
CA SER A 161 2.41 -6.18 -8.54
C SER A 161 3.13 -5.82 -7.23
N ALA A 162 3.34 -4.52 -6.94
CA ALA A 162 3.87 -4.07 -5.66
C ALA A 162 2.96 -4.49 -4.49
N LEU A 163 1.65 -4.26 -4.62
CA LEU A 163 0.65 -4.71 -3.64
C LEU A 163 0.65 -6.24 -3.46
N ALA A 164 0.82 -6.98 -4.55
CA ALA A 164 0.87 -8.44 -4.50
C ALA A 164 2.13 -8.94 -3.77
N TYR A 165 3.31 -8.36 -4.02
CA TYR A 165 4.54 -8.65 -3.28
C TYR A 165 4.41 -8.28 -1.80
N GLU A 166 3.81 -7.14 -1.47
CA GLU A 166 3.56 -6.73 -0.09
C GLU A 166 2.65 -7.73 0.63
N SER A 167 1.54 -8.11 0.00
CA SER A 167 0.58 -9.07 0.55
C SER A 167 1.15 -10.48 0.69
N LYS A 168 2.11 -10.84 -0.16
CA LYS A 168 2.90 -12.08 -0.07
C LYS A 168 3.93 -12.05 1.07
N GLY A 169 4.28 -10.84 1.56
CA GLY A 169 5.31 -10.64 2.57
C GLY A 169 6.73 -10.44 2.02
N ASP A 170 6.88 -10.33 0.71
CA ASP A 170 8.17 -10.03 0.06
C ASP A 170 8.40 -8.49 0.06
N LEU A 171 8.83 -7.98 1.22
CA LEU A 171 9.04 -6.54 1.42
C LEU A 171 10.09 -5.97 0.46
N THR A 172 11.12 -6.75 0.13
CA THR A 172 12.19 -6.32 -0.77
C THR A 172 11.66 -6.04 -2.16
N MET A 173 10.89 -6.98 -2.72
CA MET A 173 10.29 -6.79 -4.03
C MET A 173 9.18 -5.74 -4.01
N ALA A 174 8.38 -5.67 -2.94
CA ALA A 174 7.36 -4.63 -2.79
C ALA A 174 7.98 -3.22 -2.85
N MET A 175 9.02 -2.94 -2.05
CA MET A 175 9.74 -1.66 -2.05
C MET A 175 10.31 -1.34 -3.44
N LYS A 176 10.94 -2.33 -4.10
CA LYS A 176 11.47 -2.15 -5.45
C LYS A 176 10.37 -1.74 -6.45
N ARG A 177 9.22 -2.40 -6.40
CA ARG A 177 8.10 -2.12 -7.33
C ARG A 177 7.43 -0.78 -7.03
N TYR A 178 7.26 -0.40 -5.76
CA TYR A 178 6.76 0.94 -5.40
C TYR A 178 7.73 2.03 -5.84
N GLN A 179 9.04 1.84 -5.66
CA GLN A 179 10.03 2.79 -6.17
C GLN A 179 9.97 2.92 -7.69
N GLU A 180 9.81 1.80 -8.41
CA GLU A 180 9.63 1.81 -9.86
C GLU A 180 8.38 2.61 -10.28
N CYS A 181 7.27 2.52 -9.54
CA CYS A 181 6.09 3.36 -9.78
C CYS A 181 6.42 4.85 -9.68
N ILE A 182 7.20 5.26 -8.67
CA ILE A 182 7.63 6.65 -8.48
C ILE A 182 8.52 7.11 -9.65
N ASP A 183 9.48 6.28 -10.06
CA ASP A 183 10.43 6.55 -11.14
C ASP A 183 9.72 6.66 -12.49
N LEU A 184 8.67 5.89 -12.70
CA LEU A 184 7.81 5.91 -13.87
C LEU A 184 6.80 7.09 -13.88
N GLY A 185 6.79 7.90 -12.83
CA GLY A 185 5.89 9.05 -12.73
C GLY A 185 4.44 8.69 -12.41
N TYR A 186 4.19 7.56 -11.75
CA TYR A 186 2.85 7.22 -11.25
C TYR A 186 2.45 8.21 -10.17
N ASP A 187 1.57 9.15 -10.53
CA ASP A 187 1.28 10.35 -9.74
C ASP A 187 0.11 10.10 -8.77
N LYS A 188 0.39 9.29 -7.72
CA LYS A 188 -0.55 9.07 -6.60
C LYS A 188 0.20 9.11 -5.28
N ALA A 189 -0.35 9.85 -4.32
CA ALA A 189 0.22 10.00 -2.99
C ALA A 189 0.39 8.66 -2.25
N GLU A 190 -0.51 7.72 -2.49
CA GLU A 190 -0.51 6.39 -1.86
C GLU A 190 0.77 5.61 -2.12
N VAL A 191 1.40 5.78 -3.30
CA VAL A 191 2.65 5.07 -3.62
C VAL A 191 3.77 5.46 -2.67
N PHE A 192 3.88 6.77 -2.36
CA PHE A 192 4.88 7.26 -1.41
C PHE A 192 4.60 6.75 -0.01
N ARG A 193 3.32 6.72 0.40
CA ARG A 193 2.90 6.18 1.70
C ARG A 193 3.23 4.70 1.86
N TYR A 194 2.92 3.89 0.84
CA TYR A 194 3.21 2.45 0.86
C TYR A 194 4.72 2.19 0.89
N LEU A 195 5.51 2.87 0.04
CA LEU A 195 6.96 2.73 0.07
C LEU A 195 7.54 3.13 1.42
N ALA A 196 7.13 4.27 1.98
CA ALA A 196 7.60 4.74 3.28
C ALA A 196 7.22 3.76 4.41
N SER A 197 6.00 3.22 4.40
CA SER A 197 5.57 2.19 5.34
C SER A 197 6.42 0.93 5.25
N MET A 198 6.77 0.47 4.03
CA MET A 198 7.65 -0.68 3.84
C MET A 198 9.08 -0.41 4.31
N GLN A 199 9.61 0.78 4.03
CA GLN A 199 10.94 1.20 4.51
C GLN A 199 11.00 1.22 6.05
N LYS A 200 9.97 1.78 6.70
CA LYS A 200 9.82 1.72 8.16
C LYS A 200 9.79 0.28 8.69
N ARG A 201 8.96 -0.58 8.10
CA ARG A 201 8.88 -2.01 8.48
C ARG A 201 10.19 -2.74 8.29
N ASN A 202 11.00 -2.30 7.33
CA ASN A 202 12.35 -2.82 7.09
C ASN A 202 13.42 -2.21 8.01
N GLY A 203 13.04 -1.32 8.94
CA GLY A 203 13.94 -0.68 9.91
C GLY A 203 14.62 0.58 9.41
N ASP A 204 14.31 1.06 8.19
CA ASP A 204 14.88 2.29 7.64
C ASP A 204 13.91 3.47 7.77
N LEU A 205 13.82 3.99 8.97
CA LEU A 205 12.97 5.13 9.28
C LEU A 205 13.40 6.41 8.56
N ASN A 206 14.70 6.59 8.31
CA ASN A 206 15.21 7.77 7.60
C ASN A 206 14.80 7.74 6.12
N ALA A 207 14.84 6.58 5.48
CA ALA A 207 14.32 6.42 4.13
C ALA A 207 12.81 6.70 4.11
N ALA A 208 12.04 6.20 5.08
CA ALA A 208 10.61 6.45 5.19
C ALA A 208 10.29 7.95 5.25
N ILE A 209 10.97 8.70 6.13
CA ILE A 209 10.80 10.16 6.22
C ILE A 209 11.14 10.84 4.89
N THR A 210 12.25 10.42 4.26
CA THR A 210 12.68 11.00 2.98
C THR A 210 11.64 10.75 1.88
N THR A 211 11.13 9.54 1.78
CA THR A 211 10.09 9.16 0.80
C THR A 211 8.79 9.92 1.05
N THR A 212 8.37 10.06 2.31
CA THR A 212 7.17 10.85 2.67
C THR A 212 7.33 12.32 2.26
N ARG A 213 8.50 12.93 2.49
CA ARG A 213 8.81 14.30 2.06
C ARG A 213 8.83 14.45 0.53
N GLN A 214 9.31 13.45 -0.20
CA GLN A 214 9.20 13.42 -1.67
C GLN A 214 7.73 13.40 -2.10
N GLY A 215 6.90 12.62 -1.43
CA GLY A 215 5.46 12.60 -1.63
C GLY A 215 4.82 13.96 -1.38
N LEU A 216 5.13 14.61 -0.27
CA LEU A 216 4.63 15.94 0.09
C LEU A 216 5.10 17.04 -0.89
N ALA A 217 6.29 16.91 -1.46
CA ALA A 217 6.74 17.84 -2.50
C ALA A 217 5.89 17.78 -3.77
N LYS A 218 5.31 16.62 -4.09
CA LYS A 218 4.39 16.42 -5.23
C LYS A 218 2.92 16.65 -4.86
N HIS A 219 2.53 16.25 -3.66
CA HIS A 219 1.17 16.31 -3.13
C HIS A 219 1.14 17.13 -1.82
N PRO A 220 1.39 18.45 -1.86
CA PRO A 220 1.63 19.25 -0.68
C PRO A 220 0.42 19.36 0.26
N ASP A 221 -0.77 19.05 -0.21
CA ASP A 221 -2.01 19.13 0.59
C ASP A 221 -2.55 17.74 0.98
N ASN A 222 -1.75 16.68 0.79
CA ASN A 222 -2.16 15.34 1.18
C ASN A 222 -2.04 15.16 2.71
N LYS A 223 -3.19 15.07 3.37
CA LYS A 223 -3.31 15.00 4.84
C LYS A 223 -2.65 13.75 5.42
N ASP A 224 -2.77 12.65 4.73
CA ASP A 224 -2.20 11.38 5.19
C ASP A 224 -0.67 11.37 5.16
N LEU A 225 -0.06 11.95 4.11
CA LEU A 225 1.39 12.12 4.05
C LEU A 225 1.92 13.07 5.13
N MET A 226 1.15 14.13 5.47
CA MET A 226 1.53 15.02 6.57
C MET A 226 1.53 14.29 7.91
N LEU A 227 0.50 13.48 8.16
CA LEU A 227 0.41 12.67 9.38
C LEU A 227 1.50 11.59 9.43
N ASP A 228 1.78 10.93 8.31
CA ASP A 228 2.85 9.93 8.21
C ASP A 228 4.22 10.55 8.49
N GLU A 229 4.52 11.77 7.96
CA GLU A 229 5.78 12.47 8.27
C GLU A 229 5.92 12.74 9.76
N VAL A 230 4.88 13.30 10.38
CA VAL A 230 4.89 13.61 11.81
C VAL A 230 5.08 12.34 12.65
N ALA A 231 4.36 11.27 12.31
CA ALA A 231 4.45 9.98 13.00
C ALA A 231 5.88 9.39 12.92
N PHE A 232 6.48 9.40 11.72
CA PHE A 232 7.85 8.89 11.54
C PHE A 232 8.90 9.75 12.24
N LEU A 233 8.73 11.08 12.26
CA LEU A 233 9.61 11.99 12.99
C LEU A 233 9.54 11.77 14.50
N LEU A 234 8.34 11.53 15.04
CA LEU A 234 8.15 11.20 16.46
C LEU A 234 8.79 9.86 16.82
N GLU A 235 8.61 8.84 15.98
CA GLU A 235 9.22 7.53 16.18
C GLU A 235 10.75 7.60 16.14
N GLY A 236 11.31 8.49 15.33
CA GLY A 236 12.74 8.76 15.24
C GLY A 236 13.29 9.72 16.28
N ASP A 237 12.49 10.10 17.30
CA ASP A 237 12.84 11.09 18.33
C ASP A 237 13.27 12.47 17.76
N ARG A 238 12.79 12.80 16.56
CA ARG A 238 13.07 14.08 15.85
C ARG A 238 12.03 15.14 16.21
N MET A 239 11.87 15.41 17.51
CA MET A 239 10.80 16.25 18.09
C MET A 239 10.73 17.66 17.49
N ALA A 240 11.87 18.31 17.22
CA ALA A 240 11.91 19.66 16.67
C ALA A 240 11.38 19.72 15.23
N GLU A 241 11.70 18.70 14.44
CA GLU A 241 11.20 18.58 13.07
C GLU A 241 9.72 18.20 13.06
N ALA A 242 9.30 17.28 13.93
CA ALA A 242 7.90 16.93 14.10
C ALA A 242 7.03 18.15 14.47
N GLU A 243 7.51 19.01 15.38
CA GLU A 243 6.83 20.27 15.73
C GLU A 243 6.67 21.19 14.52
N THR A 244 7.72 21.32 13.72
CA THR A 244 7.67 22.13 12.49
C THR A 244 6.66 21.57 11.48
N SER A 245 6.71 20.27 11.25
CA SER A 245 5.82 19.59 10.29
C SER A 245 4.36 19.64 10.72
N VAL A 246 4.05 19.41 12.01
CA VAL A 246 2.66 19.46 12.48
C VAL A 246 2.09 20.89 12.45
N LYS A 247 2.89 21.91 12.75
CA LYS A 247 2.45 23.31 12.63
C LYS A 247 2.15 23.68 11.17
N ALA A 248 3.00 23.28 10.24
CA ALA A 248 2.74 23.48 8.81
C ALA A 248 1.49 22.73 8.34
N ALA A 249 1.24 21.54 8.87
CA ALA A 249 0.01 20.79 8.58
C ALA A 249 -1.24 21.49 9.14
N ILE A 250 -1.18 22.07 10.34
CA ILE A 250 -2.27 22.86 10.94
C ILE A 250 -2.60 24.10 10.09
N GLU A 251 -1.58 24.78 9.55
CA GLU A 251 -1.82 25.94 8.66
C GLU A 251 -2.61 25.55 7.40
N LYS A 252 -2.40 24.33 6.90
CA LYS A 252 -3.10 23.81 5.72
C LYS A 252 -4.47 23.22 6.03
N ASP A 253 -4.62 22.58 7.17
CA ASP A 253 -5.85 21.93 7.60
C ASP A 253 -6.19 22.29 9.07
N PRO A 254 -6.61 23.55 9.32
CA PRO A 254 -6.91 24.02 10.67
C PRO A 254 -8.19 23.39 11.27
N SER A 255 -8.93 22.63 10.48
CA SER A 255 -10.14 21.91 10.91
C SER A 255 -9.89 20.46 11.34
N ASN A 256 -8.64 20.02 11.36
CA ASN A 256 -8.30 18.65 11.72
C ASN A 256 -7.91 18.54 13.21
N PRO A 257 -8.75 17.92 14.06
CA PRO A 257 -8.50 17.82 15.50
C PRO A 257 -7.27 16.96 15.81
N VAL A 258 -6.96 15.98 14.94
CA VAL A 258 -5.81 15.07 15.12
C VAL A 258 -4.50 15.86 15.17
N LEU A 259 -4.33 16.88 14.32
CA LEU A 259 -3.10 17.68 14.27
C LEU A 259 -2.85 18.45 15.58
N TYR A 260 -3.89 19.01 16.16
CA TYR A 260 -3.77 19.70 17.46
C TYR A 260 -3.51 18.71 18.60
N SER A 261 -4.15 17.52 18.56
CA SER A 261 -3.90 16.46 19.54
C SER A 261 -2.44 15.97 19.47
N VAL A 262 -1.91 15.78 18.26
CA VAL A 262 -0.50 15.42 18.05
C VAL A 262 0.44 16.52 18.53
N LEU A 263 0.13 17.79 18.27
CA LEU A 263 0.92 18.92 18.79
C LEU A 263 0.91 18.95 20.33
N GLY A 264 -0.24 18.66 20.93
CA GLY A 264 -0.35 18.52 22.40
C GLY A 264 0.53 17.38 22.93
N SER A 265 0.50 16.23 22.29
CA SER A 265 1.35 15.07 22.66
C SER A 265 2.86 15.36 22.50
N LEU A 266 3.22 16.14 21.49
CA LEU A 266 4.60 16.61 21.30
C LEU A 266 5.08 17.47 22.48
N TYR A 267 4.24 18.42 22.93
CA TYR A 267 4.59 19.28 24.06
C TYR A 267 4.58 18.53 25.39
N ASP A 268 3.63 17.57 25.58
CA ASP A 268 3.64 16.69 26.75
C ASP A 268 4.93 15.83 26.79
N GLY A 269 5.35 15.27 25.66
CA GLY A 269 6.63 14.56 25.56
C GLY A 269 7.86 15.41 25.86
N LYS A 270 7.83 16.71 25.52
CA LYS A 270 8.90 17.66 25.93
C LYS A 270 8.89 17.99 27.42
N ALA A 271 7.69 18.00 28.03
CA ALA A 271 7.57 18.19 29.49
C ALA A 271 8.01 16.94 30.25
N ASN A 272 7.78 15.75 29.69
CA ASN A 272 8.05 14.45 30.29
C ASN A 272 8.98 13.60 29.39
N PRO A 273 10.25 13.98 29.21
CA PRO A 273 11.16 13.23 28.35
C PRO A 273 11.42 11.83 28.94
N LYS A 274 11.59 10.84 28.07
CA LYS A 274 11.91 9.46 28.47
C LYS A 274 13.27 9.35 29.17
N GLU A 275 14.20 10.23 28.79
CA GLU A 275 15.54 10.29 29.34
C GLU A 275 15.93 11.76 29.65
N GLY A 276 16.70 11.95 30.70
CA GLY A 276 17.14 13.28 31.14
C GLY A 276 16.14 13.99 32.04
N THR A 277 16.45 15.26 32.35
CA THR A 277 15.62 16.13 33.19
C THR A 277 15.33 17.43 32.44
N VAL A 278 14.16 17.98 32.66
CA VAL A 278 13.74 19.29 32.14
C VAL A 278 13.77 20.31 33.28
N ALA A 279 14.22 21.53 33.00
CA ALA A 279 14.11 22.61 33.98
C ALA A 279 12.62 22.89 34.27
N GLU A 280 12.29 23.14 35.56
CA GLU A 280 10.89 23.34 36.00
C GLU A 280 10.16 24.40 35.17
N ALA A 281 10.82 25.53 34.88
CA ALA A 281 10.23 26.59 34.08
C ALA A 281 9.87 26.14 32.65
N ASP A 282 10.72 25.33 32.02
CA ASP A 282 10.47 24.78 30.68
C ASP A 282 9.37 23.73 30.74
N MET A 283 9.36 22.88 31.74
CA MET A 283 8.31 21.87 31.92
C MET A 283 6.94 22.52 32.09
N ILE A 284 6.81 23.56 32.96
CA ILE A 284 5.55 24.30 33.13
C ILE A 284 5.10 24.91 31.80
N LYS A 285 6.04 25.50 31.04
CA LYS A 285 5.77 26.03 29.70
C LYS A 285 5.23 24.97 28.76
N TRP A 286 5.87 23.80 28.71
CA TRP A 286 5.45 22.72 27.82
C TRP A 286 4.09 22.13 28.21
N TYR A 287 3.79 21.99 29.51
CA TYR A 287 2.44 21.60 29.97
C TYR A 287 1.37 22.61 29.55
N GLY A 288 1.67 23.92 29.64
CA GLY A 288 0.73 24.95 29.18
C GLY A 288 0.44 24.84 27.67
N LEU A 289 1.48 24.69 26.86
CA LEU A 289 1.33 24.54 25.41
C LEU A 289 0.62 23.24 25.01
N ALA A 290 0.86 22.13 25.74
CA ALA A 290 0.17 20.89 25.53
C ALA A 290 -1.34 21.03 25.82
N GLU A 291 -1.68 21.67 26.95
CA GLU A 291 -3.06 21.94 27.35
C GLU A 291 -3.80 22.80 26.31
N GLU A 292 -3.16 23.88 25.84
CA GLU A 292 -3.73 24.75 24.80
C GLU A 292 -3.98 23.98 23.50
N ALA A 293 -3.04 23.15 23.07
CA ALA A 293 -3.18 22.35 21.86
C ALA A 293 -4.32 21.31 21.97
N TYR A 294 -4.40 20.58 23.08
CA TYR A 294 -5.50 19.63 23.30
C TYR A 294 -6.86 20.33 23.39
N LYS A 295 -6.95 21.48 24.08
CA LYS A 295 -8.19 22.28 24.12
C LYS A 295 -8.59 22.77 22.72
N LYS A 296 -7.62 23.15 21.90
CA LYS A 296 -7.89 23.53 20.51
C LYS A 296 -8.40 22.36 19.68
N SER A 297 -7.90 21.16 19.91
CA SER A 297 -8.43 19.94 19.29
C SER A 297 -9.91 19.71 19.68
N ILE A 298 -10.25 19.89 20.97
CA ILE A 298 -11.63 19.77 21.47
C ILE A 298 -12.56 20.88 20.91
N GLU A 299 -12.05 22.10 20.71
CA GLU A 299 -12.81 23.17 20.05
C GLU A 299 -13.13 22.83 18.59
N VAL A 300 -12.19 22.20 17.88
CA VAL A 300 -12.36 21.77 16.48
C VAL A 300 -13.33 20.61 16.38
N ASP A 301 -13.20 19.63 17.26
CA ASP A 301 -14.09 18.48 17.34
C ASP A 301 -14.39 18.12 18.81
N PRO A 302 -15.57 18.51 19.33
CA PRO A 302 -16.00 18.18 20.69
C PRO A 302 -16.25 16.70 20.96
N GLU A 303 -16.26 15.84 19.93
CA GLU A 303 -16.42 14.40 20.06
C GLU A 303 -15.10 13.63 19.86
N PHE A 304 -13.97 14.34 19.75
CA PHE A 304 -12.67 13.71 19.52
C PHE A 304 -12.10 13.15 20.85
N PHE A 305 -12.32 11.85 21.06
CA PHE A 305 -11.96 11.10 22.27
C PHE A 305 -10.51 11.32 22.73
N ASP A 306 -9.54 11.21 21.78
CA ASP A 306 -8.11 11.20 22.14
C ASP A 306 -7.68 12.48 22.86
N SER A 307 -8.27 13.63 22.53
CA SER A 307 -7.94 14.89 23.20
C SER A 307 -8.42 14.96 24.65
N TYR A 308 -9.60 14.44 24.94
CA TYR A 308 -10.08 14.34 26.31
C TYR A 308 -9.22 13.37 27.13
N TYR A 309 -8.93 12.21 26.57
CA TYR A 309 -8.08 11.23 27.24
C TYR A 309 -6.68 11.80 27.53
N ASN A 310 -6.05 12.41 26.51
CA ASN A 310 -4.69 12.94 26.63
C ASN A 310 -4.60 14.13 27.58
N ILE A 311 -5.60 15.00 27.65
CA ILE A 311 -5.62 16.09 28.64
C ILE A 311 -5.75 15.54 30.07
N GLY A 312 -6.51 14.47 30.25
CA GLY A 312 -6.56 13.76 31.52
C GLY A 312 -5.19 13.20 31.92
N VAL A 313 -4.49 12.56 30.98
CA VAL A 313 -3.11 12.07 31.21
C VAL A 313 -2.15 13.20 31.50
N LEU A 314 -2.25 14.34 30.78
CA LEU A 314 -1.43 15.53 31.01
C LEU A 314 -1.54 16.03 32.45
N TYR A 315 -2.75 16.17 33.00
CA TYR A 315 -2.95 16.58 34.39
C TYR A 315 -2.47 15.52 35.39
N ASN A 316 -2.60 14.22 35.06
CA ASN A 316 -2.03 13.16 35.89
C ASN A 316 -0.52 13.29 35.99
N ASN A 317 0.18 13.51 34.86
CA ASN A 317 1.62 13.69 34.83
C ASN A 317 2.06 14.91 35.63
N ARG A 318 1.35 16.03 35.48
CA ARG A 318 1.59 17.23 36.21
C ARG A 318 1.39 17.04 37.72
N ALA A 319 0.32 16.36 38.13
CA ALA A 319 0.10 16.07 39.56
C ALA A 319 1.17 15.14 40.12
N ALA A 320 1.62 14.12 39.38
CA ALA A 320 2.70 13.24 39.79
C ALA A 320 4.00 14.03 40.08
N TYR A 321 4.35 14.97 39.19
CA TYR A 321 5.48 15.85 39.41
C TYR A 321 5.35 16.69 40.70
N GLU A 322 4.18 17.28 40.94
CA GLU A 322 3.95 18.06 42.16
C GLU A 322 4.01 17.19 43.44
N TYR A 323 3.50 15.94 43.39
CA TYR A 323 3.65 15.00 44.50
C TYR A 323 5.13 14.68 44.78
N GLU A 324 5.96 14.49 43.75
CA GLU A 324 7.41 14.27 43.98
C GLU A 324 8.08 15.44 44.67
N LYS A 325 7.73 16.65 44.32
CA LYS A 325 8.20 17.88 45.03
C LYS A 325 7.75 17.88 46.49
N CYS A 326 6.48 17.55 46.72
CA CYS A 326 5.94 17.50 48.06
C CYS A 326 6.68 16.48 48.95
N ASN A 327 7.05 15.33 48.42
CA ASN A 327 7.75 14.25 49.14
C ASN A 327 9.16 14.68 49.65
N GLN A 328 9.71 15.77 49.14
CA GLN A 328 10.99 16.34 49.61
C GLN A 328 10.82 17.27 50.79
N ILE A 329 9.59 17.66 51.16
CA ILE A 329 9.27 18.59 52.23
C ILE A 329 9.27 17.85 53.55
N LYS A 330 10.14 18.26 54.52
CA LYS A 330 10.27 17.63 55.86
C LYS A 330 9.27 18.18 56.89
N ASP A 331 8.71 19.35 56.62
CA ASP A 331 7.74 20.03 57.50
C ASP A 331 6.34 19.51 57.21
N ASP A 332 5.71 18.90 58.18
CA ASP A 332 4.41 18.25 58.01
C ASP A 332 3.29 19.20 57.58
N ALA A 333 3.29 20.43 58.06
CA ALA A 333 2.28 21.42 57.70
C ALA A 333 2.45 21.88 56.23
N LYS A 334 3.69 22.12 55.80
CA LYS A 334 4.02 22.48 54.44
C LYS A 334 3.80 21.31 53.49
N TYR A 335 4.15 20.09 53.90
CA TYR A 335 3.88 18.88 53.15
C TYR A 335 2.37 18.75 52.87
N LYS A 336 1.53 18.91 53.90
CA LYS A 336 0.10 18.83 53.75
C LYS A 336 -0.45 19.86 52.75
N VAL A 337 -0.02 21.12 52.85
CA VAL A 337 -0.44 22.19 51.94
C VAL A 337 -0.03 21.82 50.47
N CYS A 338 1.23 21.42 50.29
CA CYS A 338 1.72 21.00 48.97
C CYS A 338 0.91 19.84 48.40
N LYS A 339 0.64 18.83 49.23
CA LYS A 339 -0.15 17.66 48.82
C LYS A 339 -1.60 18.00 48.45
N ASP A 340 -2.21 18.91 49.23
CA ASP A 340 -3.57 19.37 48.95
C ASP A 340 -3.66 20.11 47.61
N GLU A 341 -2.61 20.86 47.21
CA GLU A 341 -2.53 21.48 45.88
C GLU A 341 -2.30 20.45 44.77
N ALA A 342 -1.43 19.45 44.96
CA ALA A 342 -1.24 18.35 44.00
C ALA A 342 -2.52 17.53 43.83
N ASP A 343 -3.27 17.26 44.93
CA ASP A 343 -4.58 16.59 44.90
C ASP A 343 -5.59 17.39 44.05
N LYS A 344 -5.62 18.72 44.16
CA LYS A 344 -6.49 19.56 43.30
C LYS A 344 -6.19 19.40 41.81
N ILE A 345 -4.89 19.44 41.46
CA ILE A 345 -4.46 19.23 40.05
C ILE A 345 -4.92 17.82 39.57
N TYR A 346 -4.67 16.82 40.40
CA TYR A 346 -5.07 15.44 40.07
C TYR A 346 -6.58 15.31 39.83
N LEU A 347 -7.39 15.90 40.69
CA LEU A 347 -8.85 15.83 40.57
C LEU A 347 -9.42 16.65 39.39
N GLN A 348 -8.66 17.58 38.83
CA GLN A 348 -9.03 18.27 37.58
C GLN A 348 -9.12 17.33 36.37
N THR A 349 -8.54 16.13 36.47
CA THR A 349 -8.60 15.12 35.40
C THR A 349 -10.01 14.52 35.23
N ILE A 350 -10.81 14.49 36.30
CA ILE A 350 -12.11 13.80 36.33
C ILE A 350 -13.01 14.18 35.16
N PRO A 351 -13.35 15.47 34.90
CA PRO A 351 -14.27 15.85 33.83
C PRO A 351 -13.77 15.45 32.44
N TYR A 352 -12.47 15.37 32.24
CA TYR A 352 -11.91 14.95 30.96
C TYR A 352 -12.03 13.46 30.75
N PHE A 353 -11.70 12.63 31.76
CA PHE A 353 -11.90 11.20 31.64
C PHE A 353 -13.39 10.81 31.66
N GLU A 354 -14.26 11.53 32.36
CA GLU A 354 -15.70 11.33 32.26
C GLU A 354 -16.21 11.56 30.83
N LYS A 355 -15.75 12.65 30.18
CA LYS A 355 -16.11 12.90 28.78
C LYS A 355 -15.52 11.87 27.83
N ALA A 356 -14.27 11.44 28.06
CA ALA A 356 -13.67 10.36 27.29
C ALA A 356 -14.48 9.05 27.45
N HIS A 357 -14.93 8.72 28.65
CA HIS A 357 -15.77 7.55 28.89
C HIS A 357 -17.16 7.67 28.24
N GLU A 358 -17.77 8.85 28.26
CA GLU A 358 -19.02 9.12 27.52
C GLU A 358 -18.85 8.83 26.01
N LEU A 359 -17.71 9.26 25.42
CA LEU A 359 -17.43 9.09 24.00
C LEU A 359 -17.05 7.65 23.63
N LYS A 360 -16.34 6.92 24.51
CA LYS A 360 -15.98 5.51 24.34
C LYS A 360 -16.20 4.72 25.63
N PRO A 361 -17.43 4.28 25.89
CA PRO A 361 -17.77 3.57 27.14
C PRO A 361 -17.02 2.26 27.34
N GLU A 362 -16.60 1.60 26.24
CA GLU A 362 -15.85 0.33 26.27
C GLU A 362 -14.35 0.49 26.55
N ASP A 363 -13.82 1.73 26.60
CA ASP A 363 -12.40 1.94 26.83
C ASP A 363 -11.99 1.61 28.27
N ARG A 364 -11.38 0.45 28.45
CA ARG A 364 -10.97 -0.04 29.78
C ARG A 364 -9.90 0.83 30.44
N SER A 365 -9.07 1.53 29.64
CA SER A 365 -8.04 2.42 30.18
C SER A 365 -8.66 3.63 30.85
N THR A 366 -9.64 4.25 30.21
CA THR A 366 -10.42 5.37 30.77
C THR A 366 -11.16 4.95 32.03
N MET A 367 -11.84 3.79 32.01
CA MET A 367 -12.52 3.25 33.19
C MET A 367 -11.56 3.01 34.37
N ALA A 368 -10.37 2.46 34.09
CA ALA A 368 -9.36 2.24 35.13
C ALA A 368 -8.87 3.56 35.77
N GLN A 369 -8.67 4.62 34.96
CA GLN A 369 -8.34 5.95 35.45
C GLN A 369 -9.47 6.52 36.32
N LEU A 370 -10.71 6.46 35.85
CA LEU A 370 -11.88 6.94 36.61
C LEU A 370 -12.05 6.20 37.93
N LYS A 371 -11.85 4.89 37.97
CA LYS A 371 -11.90 4.11 39.22
C LYS A 371 -10.95 4.69 40.29
N VAL A 372 -9.69 4.95 39.90
CA VAL A 372 -8.70 5.50 40.83
C VAL A 372 -9.07 6.93 41.26
N LEU A 373 -9.52 7.74 40.31
CA LEU A 373 -9.90 9.14 40.55
C LEU A 373 -11.10 9.25 41.49
N TYR A 374 -12.15 8.44 41.29
CA TYR A 374 -13.34 8.42 42.16
C TYR A 374 -13.01 7.93 43.58
N ALA A 375 -12.14 6.91 43.69
CA ALA A 375 -11.63 6.49 45.01
C ALA A 375 -10.90 7.65 45.72
N LYS A 376 -10.05 8.38 45.01
CA LYS A 376 -9.30 9.52 45.54
C LYS A 376 -10.20 10.70 45.90
N ALA A 377 -11.24 10.98 45.11
CA ALA A 377 -12.23 12.01 45.36
C ALA A 377 -13.20 11.65 46.47
N GLY A 378 -13.25 10.37 46.93
CA GLY A 378 -14.22 9.89 47.88
C GLY A 378 -15.64 9.73 47.30
N ASP A 379 -15.78 9.70 45.97
CA ASP A 379 -17.05 9.51 45.27
C ASP A 379 -17.39 8.01 45.21
N THR A 380 -17.85 7.47 46.31
CA THR A 380 -18.19 6.03 46.43
C THR A 380 -19.23 5.57 45.40
N PRO A 381 -20.34 6.33 45.12
CA PRO A 381 -21.30 5.91 44.11
C PRO A 381 -20.72 5.71 42.72
N LYS A 382 -19.92 6.69 42.22
CA LYS A 382 -19.26 6.60 40.92
C LYS A 382 -18.16 5.52 40.90
N TYR A 383 -17.45 5.34 42.02
CA TYR A 383 -16.47 4.28 42.15
C TYR A 383 -17.08 2.89 41.99
N GLU A 384 -18.19 2.61 42.68
CA GLU A 384 -18.87 1.29 42.58
C GLU A 384 -19.51 1.09 41.20
N ALA A 385 -20.01 2.15 40.56
CA ALA A 385 -20.56 2.06 39.22
C ALA A 385 -19.49 1.66 38.20
N ILE A 386 -18.35 2.38 38.15
CA ILE A 386 -17.29 2.11 37.18
C ILE A 386 -16.59 0.76 37.44
N LYS A 387 -16.51 0.33 38.70
CA LYS A 387 -15.98 -0.98 39.07
C LYS A 387 -16.87 -2.11 38.52
N LYS A 388 -18.18 -1.97 38.60
CA LYS A 388 -19.14 -2.91 38.01
C LYS A 388 -19.00 -2.98 36.50
N GLU A 389 -18.80 -1.84 35.81
CA GLU A 389 -18.57 -1.80 34.38
C GLU A 389 -17.27 -2.50 33.97
N LEU A 390 -16.23 -2.42 34.80
CA LEU A 390 -14.97 -3.17 34.62
C LEU A 390 -15.13 -4.68 34.83
N GLY A 391 -16.24 -5.14 35.45
CA GLY A 391 -16.48 -6.54 35.79
C GLY A 391 -15.78 -6.99 37.08
N GLU A 392 -15.52 -6.08 38.03
CA GLU A 392 -14.85 -6.28 39.31
C GLU A 392 -15.81 -6.35 40.48
#